data_9d90211b44859cc24aff8fba201a68bb
#
_entry.id   9d90211b44859cc24aff8fba201a68bb
#
_cell.length_a   1.000
_cell.length_b   1.000
_cell.length_c   1.000
_cell.angle_alpha   90.00
_cell.angle_beta   90.00
_cell.angle_gamma   90.00
#
_symmetry.space_group_name_H-M   'P 1'
#
loop_
_entity.id
_entity.type
_entity.pdbx_description
1 polymer ?
#
loop_
_entity_poly.entity_id
_entity_poly.type
_entity_poly.pdbx_seq_one_letter_code
_entity_poly.pdbx_strand_id
1 'polypeptide(L)'
;MKIVLISVGFVLALESSPVLAQGQVSMERGLQVAIVGGCHSCHTEGYSEAKGKIDPAKAMKGSSVGFRGPWGTTYATNLRQIARLLKEDGFVIMMKHMQTDPPMPWYNVQAMDESDIRSLYQYIMSLGEPGEPVPQQVPPDQEPKTPYIQFAPPQMPKG
;
A
#
# COMPACT_ATOMS: atom_id res chain seq x y z
N MET A 1 -6.87 16.34 -77.94
CA MET A 1 -6.25 15.38 -77.01
C MET A 1 -6.19 16.02 -75.65
N LYS A 2 -7.14 15.71 -74.76
CA LYS A 2 -7.24 16.32 -73.40
C LYS A 2 -6.55 15.44 -72.40
N ILE A 3 -5.50 15.96 -71.77
CA ILE A 3 -4.73 15.25 -70.74
C ILE A 3 -5.43 15.52 -69.40
N VAL A 4 -5.95 14.47 -68.76
CA VAL A 4 -6.52 14.55 -67.39
C VAL A 4 -5.38 14.18 -66.42
N LEU A 5 -4.92 15.16 -65.62
CA LEU A 5 -3.99 14.97 -64.53
C LEU A 5 -4.77 14.47 -63.30
N ILE A 6 -4.56 13.22 -62.93
CA ILE A 6 -5.12 12.66 -61.69
C ILE A 6 -4.10 12.93 -60.56
N SER A 7 -4.47 13.84 -59.67
CA SER A 7 -3.71 14.09 -58.42
C SER A 7 -4.00 12.99 -57.42
N VAL A 8 -3.04 12.12 -57.16
CA VAL A 8 -3.12 11.15 -56.07
C VAL A 8 -2.73 11.86 -54.77
N GLY A 9 -3.73 12.17 -53.94
CA GLY A 9 -3.50 12.67 -52.60
C GLY A 9 -3.01 11.57 -51.68
N PHE A 10 -1.78 11.70 -51.20
CA PHE A 10 -1.21 10.80 -50.18
C PHE A 10 -1.71 11.22 -48.81
N VAL A 11 -2.65 10.48 -48.24
CA VAL A 11 -3.12 10.67 -46.86
C VAL A 11 -2.11 10.00 -45.91
N LEU A 12 -1.29 10.81 -45.22
CA LEU A 12 -0.51 10.33 -44.09
C LEU A 12 -1.47 10.02 -42.94
N ALA A 13 -1.73 8.75 -42.69
CA ALA A 13 -2.34 8.31 -41.46
C ALA A 13 -1.31 8.46 -40.32
N LEU A 14 -1.52 9.46 -39.43
CA LEU A 14 -0.79 9.49 -38.15
C LEU A 14 -1.29 8.32 -37.29
N GLU A 15 -0.50 7.26 -37.27
CA GLU A 15 -0.65 6.18 -36.29
C GLU A 15 -0.33 6.73 -34.90
N SER A 16 -1.34 7.13 -34.13
CA SER A 16 -1.20 7.42 -32.72
C SER A 16 -1.00 6.10 -31.98
N SER A 17 0.26 5.72 -31.74
CA SER A 17 0.59 4.63 -30.83
C SER A 17 -0.05 4.93 -29.47
N PRO A 18 -0.77 3.98 -28.83
CA PRO A 18 -1.25 4.18 -27.47
C PRO A 18 -0.01 4.30 -26.57
N VAL A 19 0.30 5.51 -26.15
CA VAL A 19 1.17 5.73 -24.99
C VAL A 19 0.46 5.04 -23.84
N LEU A 20 0.99 3.90 -23.37
CA LEU A 20 0.57 3.29 -22.12
C LEU A 20 0.66 4.39 -21.08
N ALA A 21 -0.48 4.94 -20.69
CA ALA A 21 -0.54 5.98 -19.67
C ALA A 21 0.03 5.36 -18.39
N GLN A 22 1.28 5.69 -18.07
CA GLN A 22 1.80 5.46 -16.73
C GLN A 22 0.79 6.11 -15.79
N GLY A 23 0.24 5.34 -14.85
CA GLY A 23 -0.87 5.78 -14.00
C GLY A 23 -0.57 7.16 -13.41
N GLN A 24 -1.50 8.10 -13.58
CA GLN A 24 -1.34 9.44 -13.04
C GLN A 24 -1.23 9.34 -11.51
N VAL A 25 -0.15 9.90 -10.96
CA VAL A 25 0.04 9.97 -9.51
C VAL A 25 -0.99 10.93 -8.92
N SER A 26 -1.84 10.44 -8.02
CA SER A 26 -2.82 11.26 -7.32
C SER A 26 -3.21 10.68 -5.96
N MET A 27 -3.76 11.54 -5.11
CA MET A 27 -4.28 11.16 -3.79
C MET A 27 -5.44 10.16 -3.93
N GLU A 28 -6.32 10.33 -4.90
CA GLU A 28 -7.47 9.44 -5.16
C GLU A 28 -6.99 8.04 -5.58
N ARG A 29 -5.96 8.00 -6.46
CA ARG A 29 -5.32 6.73 -6.81
C ARG A 29 -4.67 6.09 -5.59
N GLY A 30 -4.03 6.87 -4.73
CA GLY A 30 -3.43 6.40 -3.48
C GLY A 30 -4.45 5.80 -2.52
N LEU A 31 -5.60 6.42 -2.36
CA LEU A 31 -6.72 5.86 -1.59
C LEU A 31 -7.18 4.51 -2.19
N GLN A 32 -7.35 4.44 -3.51
CA GLN A 32 -7.73 3.19 -4.18
C GLN A 32 -6.69 2.09 -3.98
N VAL A 33 -5.40 2.42 -4.12
CA VAL A 33 -4.28 1.49 -3.85
C VAL A 33 -4.32 1.00 -2.42
N ALA A 34 -4.55 1.88 -1.45
CA ALA A 34 -4.64 1.53 -0.03
C ALA A 34 -5.80 0.58 0.29
N ILE A 35 -6.96 0.77 -0.37
CA ILE A 35 -8.14 -0.10 -0.20
C ILE A 35 -7.90 -1.46 -0.86
N VAL A 36 -7.53 -1.48 -2.14
CA VAL A 36 -7.36 -2.71 -2.92
C VAL A 36 -6.16 -3.52 -2.45
N GLY A 37 -5.07 -2.85 -2.07
CA GLY A 37 -3.89 -3.46 -1.47
C GLY A 37 -4.08 -3.92 -0.03
N GLY A 38 -5.25 -3.66 0.58
CA GLY A 38 -5.56 -4.10 1.95
C GLY A 38 -4.81 -3.37 3.06
N CYS A 39 -4.17 -2.25 2.78
CA CYS A 39 -3.34 -1.52 3.75
C CYS A 39 -4.14 -1.12 5.01
N HIS A 40 -5.39 -0.67 4.82
CA HIS A 40 -6.26 -0.28 5.92
C HIS A 40 -6.59 -1.43 6.87
N SER A 41 -6.62 -2.68 6.39
CA SER A 41 -6.99 -3.85 7.21
C SER A 41 -6.08 -4.05 8.43
N CYS A 42 -4.82 -3.63 8.33
CA CYS A 42 -3.84 -3.71 9.40
C CYS A 42 -3.43 -2.32 9.92
N HIS A 43 -3.25 -1.33 9.01
CA HIS A 43 -2.70 -0.02 9.36
C HIS A 43 -3.75 1.02 9.79
N THR A 44 -5.02 0.62 9.94
CA THR A 44 -6.10 1.49 10.43
C THR A 44 -6.92 0.74 11.46
N GLU A 45 -6.74 1.10 12.72
CA GLU A 45 -7.44 0.44 13.83
C GLU A 45 -8.97 0.58 13.70
N GLY A 46 -9.68 -0.56 13.81
CA GLY A 46 -11.13 -0.63 13.72
C GLY A 46 -11.70 -0.65 12.29
N TYR A 47 -10.86 -0.72 11.25
CA TYR A 47 -11.33 -0.70 9.86
C TYR A 47 -12.20 -1.90 9.50
N SER A 48 -11.81 -3.10 9.92
CA SER A 48 -12.57 -4.34 9.66
C SER A 48 -13.90 -4.36 10.41
N GLU A 49 -13.90 -3.94 11.66
CA GLU A 49 -15.10 -3.83 12.50
C GLU A 49 -16.08 -2.78 11.96
N ALA A 50 -15.53 -1.71 11.37
CA ALA A 50 -16.30 -0.67 10.69
C ALA A 50 -16.75 -1.06 9.27
N LYS A 51 -16.53 -2.34 8.87
CA LYS A 51 -16.89 -2.87 7.53
C LYS A 51 -16.34 -2.03 6.37
N GLY A 52 -15.06 -1.63 6.49
CA GLY A 52 -14.38 -0.85 5.47
C GLY A 52 -14.65 0.66 5.49
N LYS A 53 -15.35 1.16 6.49
CA LYS A 53 -15.45 2.60 6.72
C LYS A 53 -14.14 3.15 7.25
N ILE A 54 -13.56 4.12 6.52
CA ILE A 54 -12.32 4.77 6.93
C ILE A 54 -12.64 5.91 7.90
N ASP A 55 -12.14 5.79 9.12
CA ASP A 55 -12.10 6.91 10.07
C ASP A 55 -10.81 7.73 9.78
N PRO A 56 -10.92 8.99 9.30
CA PRO A 56 -9.76 9.82 9.02
C PRO A 56 -8.85 10.05 10.22
N ALA A 57 -9.40 10.01 11.43
CA ALA A 57 -8.63 10.20 12.66
C ALA A 57 -7.69 9.01 12.94
N LYS A 58 -8.05 7.81 12.48
CA LYS A 58 -7.31 6.55 12.69
C LYS A 58 -6.56 6.05 11.44
N ALA A 59 -6.96 6.52 10.26
CA ALA A 59 -6.43 6.03 8.98
C ALA A 59 -4.91 6.03 8.93
N MET A 60 -4.31 4.90 8.60
CA MET A 60 -2.86 4.70 8.42
C MET A 60 -1.98 5.03 9.64
N LYS A 61 -2.55 5.11 10.84
CA LYS A 61 -1.79 5.31 12.10
C LYS A 61 -1.25 4.02 12.70
N GLY A 62 -1.47 2.89 12.05
CA GLY A 62 -1.11 1.58 12.59
C GLY A 62 -2.14 1.05 13.58
N SER A 63 -1.73 0.07 14.39
CA SER A 63 -2.60 -0.56 15.38
C SER A 63 -1.83 -0.96 16.63
N SER A 64 -2.50 -0.87 17.78
CA SER A 64 -2.00 -1.43 19.05
C SER A 64 -2.27 -2.93 19.20
N VAL A 65 -3.05 -3.53 18.30
CA VAL A 65 -3.27 -4.99 18.24
C VAL A 65 -2.09 -5.64 17.55
N GLY A 66 -1.42 -6.55 18.26
CA GLY A 66 -0.27 -7.29 17.76
C GLY A 66 -0.66 -8.50 16.90
N PHE A 67 0.29 -8.98 16.11
CA PHE A 67 0.21 -10.22 15.33
C PHE A 67 1.29 -11.16 15.84
N ARG A 68 0.89 -12.15 16.65
CA ARG A 68 1.80 -13.05 17.36
C ARG A 68 1.94 -14.39 16.63
N GLY A 69 3.18 -14.81 16.44
CA GLY A 69 3.52 -16.09 15.82
C GLY A 69 4.90 -16.59 16.26
N PRO A 70 5.48 -17.57 15.57
CA PRO A 70 6.83 -18.07 15.86
C PRO A 70 7.92 -16.99 15.80
N TRP A 71 7.66 -15.88 15.08
CA TRP A 71 8.54 -14.71 14.93
C TRP A 71 8.48 -13.72 16.10
N GLY A 72 7.64 -13.95 17.09
CA GLY A 72 7.30 -12.98 18.13
C GLY A 72 6.01 -12.27 17.86
N THR A 73 5.91 -10.99 18.28
CA THR A 73 4.73 -10.16 18.05
C THR A 73 5.11 -8.92 17.25
N THR A 74 4.54 -8.77 16.07
CA THR A 74 4.68 -7.58 15.21
C THR A 74 3.46 -6.68 15.33
N TYR A 75 3.63 -5.41 14.98
CA TYR A 75 2.54 -4.42 14.97
C TYR A 75 2.50 -3.70 13.63
N ALA A 76 1.29 -3.44 13.14
CA ALA A 76 1.13 -2.64 11.94
C ALA A 76 1.65 -1.21 12.18
N THR A 77 2.66 -0.82 11.42
CA THR A 77 3.40 0.44 11.61
C THR A 77 2.52 1.66 11.35
N ASN A 78 2.79 2.77 12.04
CA ASN A 78 2.20 4.06 11.71
C ASN A 78 2.80 4.61 10.41
N LEU A 79 2.06 4.42 9.31
CA LEU A 79 2.53 4.82 7.98
C LEU A 79 2.61 6.34 7.81
N ARG A 80 1.83 7.12 8.57
CA ARG A 80 1.96 8.59 8.56
C ARG A 80 3.30 9.05 9.13
N GLN A 81 3.82 8.37 10.15
CA GLN A 81 5.16 8.65 10.68
C GLN A 81 6.24 8.29 9.67
N ILE A 82 6.13 7.10 9.08
CA ILE A 82 7.11 6.60 8.10
C ILE A 82 7.16 7.51 6.86
N ALA A 83 6.01 7.88 6.29
CA ALA A 83 5.94 8.75 5.13
C ALA A 83 6.59 10.12 5.38
N ARG A 84 6.35 10.72 6.55
CA ARG A 84 6.98 12.00 6.93
C ARG A 84 8.48 11.89 7.14
N LEU A 85 8.93 10.81 7.79
CA LEU A 85 10.33 10.57 8.07
C LEU A 85 11.16 10.38 6.80
N LEU A 86 10.66 9.53 5.89
CA LEU A 86 11.41 9.13 4.71
C LEU A 86 11.24 10.09 3.52
N LYS A 87 10.22 10.94 3.53
CA LYS A 87 9.77 11.72 2.36
C LYS A 87 9.43 10.78 1.17
N GLU A 88 9.03 11.35 0.04
CA GLU A 88 8.48 10.56 -1.07
C GLU A 88 9.45 9.54 -1.65
N ASP A 89 10.65 9.96 -2.04
CA ASP A 89 11.61 9.05 -2.68
C ASP A 89 12.12 7.98 -1.70
N GLY A 90 12.38 8.33 -0.45
CA GLY A 90 12.73 7.37 0.58
C GLY A 90 11.62 6.37 0.87
N PHE A 91 10.36 6.82 0.83
CA PHE A 91 9.20 5.95 0.98
C PHE A 91 9.10 4.97 -0.20
N VAL A 92 9.30 5.41 -1.44
CA VAL A 92 9.34 4.55 -2.63
C VAL A 92 10.43 3.50 -2.50
N ILE A 93 11.66 3.91 -2.15
CA ILE A 93 12.79 2.99 -1.97
C ILE A 93 12.47 1.95 -0.88
N MET A 94 11.94 2.39 0.26
CA MET A 94 11.55 1.47 1.33
C MET A 94 10.52 0.45 0.83
N MET A 95 9.44 0.89 0.18
CA MET A 95 8.37 0.01 -0.30
C MET A 95 8.86 -1.01 -1.33
N LYS A 96 9.85 -0.63 -2.17
CA LYS A 96 10.43 -1.51 -3.19
C LYS A 96 11.41 -2.54 -2.63
N HIS A 97 11.98 -2.31 -1.44
CA HIS A 97 13.09 -3.15 -0.92
C HIS A 97 12.85 -3.72 0.48
N MET A 98 11.79 -3.28 1.19
CA MET A 98 11.53 -3.77 2.55
C MET A 98 11.24 -5.27 2.58
N GLN A 99 11.70 -5.90 3.66
CA GLN A 99 11.31 -7.23 4.07
C GLN A 99 10.92 -7.16 5.54
N THR A 100 9.83 -7.79 5.91
CA THR A 100 9.30 -7.74 7.27
C THR A 100 8.80 -9.11 7.70
N ASP A 101 8.65 -9.30 9.01
CA ASP A 101 7.99 -10.46 9.56
C ASP A 101 6.49 -10.49 9.21
N PRO A 102 5.86 -11.68 9.23
CA PRO A 102 4.44 -11.82 9.02
C PRO A 102 3.61 -10.96 10.01
N PRO A 103 2.36 -10.59 9.64
CA PRO A 103 1.62 -11.01 8.45
C PRO A 103 1.75 -10.08 7.24
N MET A 104 2.62 -9.05 7.28
CA MET A 104 2.74 -8.06 6.20
C MET A 104 3.19 -8.73 4.89
N PRO A 105 2.37 -8.68 3.81
CA PRO A 105 2.72 -9.25 2.51
C PRO A 105 3.65 -8.30 1.73
N TRP A 106 4.86 -8.08 2.24
CA TRP A 106 5.84 -7.14 1.68
C TRP A 106 6.17 -7.40 0.21
N TYR A 107 6.13 -8.67 -0.23
CA TYR A 107 6.34 -9.05 -1.63
C TYR A 107 5.26 -8.49 -2.58
N ASN A 108 4.01 -8.33 -2.12
CA ASN A 108 2.96 -7.69 -2.90
C ASN A 108 3.22 -6.18 -3.02
N VAL A 109 3.75 -5.56 -1.96
CA VAL A 109 4.10 -4.14 -1.96
C VAL A 109 5.26 -3.86 -2.90
N GLN A 110 6.28 -4.72 -2.90
CA GLN A 110 7.41 -4.61 -3.84
C GLN A 110 6.99 -4.74 -5.31
N ALA A 111 5.90 -5.48 -5.59
CA ALA A 111 5.36 -5.67 -6.93
C ALA A 111 4.52 -4.47 -7.43
N MET A 112 4.16 -3.52 -6.57
CA MET A 112 3.39 -2.33 -6.98
C MET A 112 4.19 -1.48 -7.96
N ASP A 113 3.52 -0.83 -8.91
CA ASP A 113 4.13 0.18 -9.75
C ASP A 113 4.59 1.38 -8.92
N GLU A 114 5.67 2.03 -9.35
CA GLU A 114 6.20 3.21 -8.63
C GLU A 114 5.17 4.34 -8.55
N SER A 115 4.39 4.56 -9.61
CA SER A 115 3.30 5.54 -9.63
C SER A 115 2.23 5.25 -8.58
N ASP A 116 1.95 3.98 -8.30
CA ASP A 116 1.01 3.56 -7.25
C ASP A 116 1.58 3.80 -5.86
N ILE A 117 2.87 3.53 -5.65
CA ILE A 117 3.54 3.82 -4.38
C ILE A 117 3.59 5.34 -4.12
N ARG A 118 3.89 6.17 -5.15
CA ARG A 118 3.85 7.63 -5.05
C ARG A 118 2.45 8.15 -4.76
N SER A 119 1.43 7.57 -5.38
CA SER A 119 0.03 7.88 -5.11
C SER A 119 -0.35 7.53 -3.67
N LEU A 120 0.06 6.36 -3.18
CA LEU A 120 -0.12 5.93 -1.80
C LEU A 120 0.55 6.90 -0.81
N TYR A 121 1.78 7.36 -1.11
CA TYR A 121 2.45 8.38 -0.33
C TYR A 121 1.63 9.67 -0.23
N GLN A 122 1.14 10.20 -1.36
CA GLN A 122 0.31 11.41 -1.36
C GLN A 122 -0.97 11.24 -0.54
N TYR A 123 -1.63 10.10 -0.67
CA TYR A 123 -2.79 9.78 0.16
C TYR A 123 -2.44 9.78 1.65
N ILE A 124 -1.38 9.09 2.07
CA ILE A 124 -0.97 9.03 3.47
C ILE A 124 -0.64 10.43 4.00
N MET A 125 0.06 11.25 3.23
CA MET A 125 0.41 12.63 3.61
C MET A 125 -0.82 13.53 3.73
N SER A 126 -1.90 13.29 2.97
CA SER A 126 -3.15 14.04 3.06
C SER A 126 -3.93 13.80 4.35
N LEU A 127 -3.67 12.69 5.03
CA LEU A 127 -4.39 12.30 6.25
C LEU A 127 -4.00 13.12 7.49
N GLY A 128 -3.01 14.01 7.40
CA GLY A 128 -2.61 14.91 8.49
C GLY A 128 -1.67 14.26 9.51
N GLU A 129 -1.71 14.74 10.75
CA GLU A 129 -0.72 14.40 11.79
C GLU A 129 -0.69 12.90 12.13
N PRO A 130 0.52 12.33 12.36
CA PRO A 130 0.69 10.91 12.64
C PRO A 130 0.17 10.49 14.02
N GLY A 131 0.18 11.38 14.99
CA GLY A 131 -0.12 11.03 16.39
C GLY A 131 0.98 10.18 17.02
N GLU A 132 0.60 9.35 17.99
CA GLU A 132 1.51 8.54 18.79
C GLU A 132 2.09 7.35 18.00
N PRO A 133 3.28 6.86 18.37
CA PRO A 133 3.85 5.66 17.78
C PRO A 133 3.08 4.41 18.21
N VAL A 134 3.12 3.37 17.40
CA VAL A 134 2.62 2.04 17.75
C VAL A 134 3.61 1.31 18.70
N PRO A 135 3.17 0.24 19.39
CA PRO A 135 4.05 -0.56 20.22
C PRO A 135 5.22 -1.15 19.43
N GLN A 136 6.34 -1.35 20.09
CA GLN A 136 7.50 -2.00 19.50
C GLN A 136 7.28 -3.50 19.35
N GLN A 137 7.94 -4.12 18.39
CA GLN A 137 7.97 -5.58 18.22
C GLN A 137 8.44 -6.27 19.51
N VAL A 138 7.78 -7.39 19.85
CA VAL A 138 8.10 -8.19 21.01
C VAL A 138 8.72 -9.52 20.57
N PRO A 139 9.89 -9.92 21.10
CA PRO A 139 10.52 -11.19 20.76
C PRO A 139 9.65 -12.42 21.08
N PRO A 140 9.93 -13.59 20.47
CA PRO A 140 9.12 -14.80 20.64
C PRO A 140 9.04 -15.31 22.09
N ASP A 141 10.08 -15.09 22.87
CA ASP A 141 10.23 -15.51 24.28
C ASP A 141 9.55 -14.54 25.28
N GLN A 142 8.96 -13.46 24.81
CA GLN A 142 8.30 -12.47 25.66
C GLN A 142 6.80 -12.36 25.32
N GLU A 143 5.98 -12.10 26.33
CA GLU A 143 4.56 -11.85 26.17
C GLU A 143 4.30 -10.36 25.84
N PRO A 144 3.48 -10.06 24.80
CA PRO A 144 3.05 -8.69 24.54
C PRO A 144 2.14 -8.17 25.65
N LYS A 145 2.24 -6.87 25.93
CA LYS A 145 1.39 -6.19 26.93
C LYS A 145 0.09 -5.63 26.33
N THR A 146 -0.12 -5.85 25.04
CA THR A 146 -1.29 -5.36 24.28
C THR A 146 -2.10 -6.54 23.75
N PRO A 147 -3.36 -6.34 23.37
CA PRO A 147 -4.13 -7.36 22.65
C PRO A 147 -3.39 -7.83 21.40
N TYR A 148 -3.53 -9.10 21.06
CA TYR A 148 -2.93 -9.66 19.85
C TYR A 148 -3.79 -10.75 19.20
N ILE A 149 -3.58 -10.94 17.91
CA ILE A 149 -4.12 -12.03 17.12
C ILE A 149 -3.05 -13.14 17.07
N GLN A 150 -3.42 -14.36 17.50
CA GLN A 150 -2.51 -15.51 17.50
C GLN A 150 -2.49 -16.17 16.12
N PHE A 151 -1.32 -16.21 15.50
CA PHE A 151 -1.04 -17.01 14.31
C PHE A 151 -0.47 -18.35 14.75
N ALA A 152 -1.22 -19.42 14.52
CA ALA A 152 -0.78 -20.79 14.78
C ALA A 152 -0.48 -21.50 13.46
N PRO A 153 0.46 -22.47 13.44
CA PRO A 153 0.62 -23.35 12.29
C PRO A 153 -0.68 -24.09 11.95
N PRO A 154 -0.90 -24.43 10.67
CA PRO A 154 -2.03 -25.26 10.29
C PRO A 154 -2.12 -26.54 11.12
N GLN A 155 -3.31 -26.89 11.56
CA GLN A 155 -3.57 -28.12 12.30
C GLN A 155 -4.14 -29.17 11.33
N MET A 156 -3.63 -30.38 11.40
CA MET A 156 -4.25 -31.51 10.68
C MET A 156 -5.54 -31.92 11.39
N PRO A 157 -6.60 -32.25 10.64
CA PRO A 157 -7.81 -32.82 11.23
C PRO A 157 -7.44 -34.07 12.05
N LYS A 158 -7.99 -34.18 13.25
CA LYS A 158 -7.91 -35.42 14.00
C LYS A 158 -8.86 -36.40 13.29
N GLY A 159 -8.27 -37.47 12.68
CA GLY A 159 -9.04 -38.56 12.09
C GLY A 159 -9.85 -39.34 13.12
#